data_70f8527e85a95a1c6d5dacb327881031
#
_entry.id   70f8527e85a95a1c6d5dacb327881031
#
_cell.length_a   1.000
_cell.length_b   1.000
_cell.length_c   1.000
_cell.angle_alpha   90.00
_cell.angle_beta   90.00
_cell.angle_gamma   90.00
#
_symmetry.space_group_name_H-M   'P 1'
#
loop_
_entity.id
_entity.type
_entity.pdbx_description
1 polymer ?
#
loop_
_entity_poly.entity_id
_entity_poly.type
_entity_poly.pdbx_seq_one_letter_code
_entity_poly.pdbx_strand_id
1 'polypeptide(L)'
;MIDYLNPDLPIDHRVENLLTRMTVAEKAALMFHPSTQPAGPGSEPEATRTAQEDVVARGISHFNVLGGEDSASVAAWHNVLQEMAESTRLGVPVTLSSDPRHGFRDNPFTGQALDSLSRWPETTGVSAIGTLDAVRRYGEVIRQEFLAMGIRVYLGPMADIFSEPRWSRGFGTWGEDPERVADLSPRVHRGPARRARAYRRLRGRHRQALPGR
;
A
#
# COMPACT_ATOMS: atom_id res chain seq x y z
N MET A 1 -13.28 -1.13 -29.82
CA MET A 1 -12.34 -1.33 -28.70
C MET A 1 -12.99 -0.78 -27.45
N ILE A 2 -12.80 -1.39 -26.30
CA ILE A 2 -13.39 -0.88 -25.05
C ILE A 2 -12.47 0.25 -24.54
N ASP A 3 -12.99 1.46 -24.38
CA ASP A 3 -12.18 2.66 -24.14
C ASP A 3 -11.35 2.62 -22.87
N TYR A 4 -11.88 2.06 -21.76
CA TYR A 4 -11.10 2.00 -20.52
C TYR A 4 -9.86 1.10 -20.61
N LEU A 5 -9.82 0.16 -21.57
CA LEU A 5 -8.66 -0.70 -21.84
C LEU A 5 -7.61 -0.04 -22.74
N ASN A 6 -7.94 1.09 -23.38
CA ASN A 6 -7.00 1.79 -24.26
C ASN A 6 -6.08 2.71 -23.45
N PRO A 7 -4.77 2.40 -23.32
CA PRO A 7 -3.83 3.20 -22.53
C PRO A 7 -3.58 4.60 -23.10
N ASP A 8 -3.86 4.82 -24.38
CA ASP A 8 -3.61 6.09 -25.08
C ASP A 8 -4.69 7.14 -24.80
N LEU A 9 -5.82 6.73 -24.24
CA LEU A 9 -6.89 7.65 -23.87
C LEU A 9 -6.62 8.32 -22.52
N PRO A 10 -7.12 9.56 -22.31
CA PRO A 10 -7.01 10.26 -21.04
C PRO A 10 -7.59 9.44 -19.88
N ILE A 11 -6.90 9.46 -18.71
CA ILE A 11 -7.30 8.67 -17.53
C ILE A 11 -8.76 8.99 -17.13
N ASP A 12 -9.16 10.25 -17.09
CA ASP A 12 -10.52 10.63 -16.69
C ASP A 12 -11.58 10.02 -17.63
N HIS A 13 -11.31 9.99 -18.94
CA HIS A 13 -12.18 9.33 -19.91
C HIS A 13 -12.28 7.81 -19.68
N ARG A 14 -11.15 7.17 -19.41
CA ARG A 14 -11.09 5.74 -19.12
C ARG A 14 -11.84 5.37 -17.84
N VAL A 15 -11.69 6.19 -16.80
CA VAL A 15 -12.41 6.02 -15.52
C VAL A 15 -13.91 6.14 -15.72
N GLU A 16 -14.38 7.17 -16.42
CA GLU A 16 -15.80 7.36 -16.71
C GLU A 16 -16.38 6.18 -17.51
N ASN A 17 -15.66 5.74 -18.56
CA ASN A 17 -16.08 4.60 -19.36
C ASN A 17 -16.15 3.30 -18.54
N LEU A 18 -15.23 3.06 -17.60
CA LEU A 18 -15.28 1.91 -16.69
C LEU A 18 -16.49 2.02 -15.73
N LEU A 19 -16.68 3.18 -15.08
CA LEU A 19 -17.75 3.40 -14.12
C LEU A 19 -19.15 3.22 -14.71
N THR A 20 -19.37 3.61 -15.97
CA THR A 20 -20.65 3.41 -16.65
C THR A 20 -20.96 1.94 -16.95
N ARG A 21 -19.93 1.09 -17.00
CA ARG A 21 -20.06 -0.34 -17.24
C ARG A 21 -20.22 -1.17 -15.96
N MET A 22 -19.85 -0.61 -14.82
CA MET A 22 -19.90 -1.30 -13.53
C MET A 22 -21.32 -1.35 -12.98
N THR A 23 -21.72 -2.51 -12.50
CA THR A 23 -22.90 -2.68 -11.65
C THR A 23 -22.68 -2.03 -10.28
N VAL A 24 -23.76 -1.84 -9.53
CA VAL A 24 -23.68 -1.33 -8.14
C VAL A 24 -22.86 -2.27 -7.26
N ALA A 25 -23.01 -3.59 -7.43
CA ALA A 25 -22.24 -4.59 -6.69
C ALA A 25 -20.74 -4.50 -6.97
N GLU A 26 -20.32 -4.33 -8.23
CA GLU A 26 -18.92 -4.17 -8.61
C GLU A 26 -18.34 -2.85 -8.09
N LYS A 27 -19.12 -1.77 -8.09
CA LYS A 27 -18.69 -0.50 -7.47
C LYS A 27 -18.52 -0.63 -5.96
N ALA A 28 -19.44 -1.34 -5.30
CA ALA A 28 -19.34 -1.62 -3.87
C ALA A 28 -18.11 -2.47 -3.54
N ALA A 29 -17.81 -3.50 -4.36
CA ALA A 29 -16.65 -4.36 -4.17
C ALA A 29 -15.32 -3.59 -4.18
N LEU A 30 -15.19 -2.52 -4.98
CA LEU A 30 -14.00 -1.66 -4.99
C LEU A 30 -13.77 -0.89 -3.67
N MET A 31 -14.78 -0.82 -2.81
CA MET A 31 -14.68 -0.15 -1.50
C MET A 31 -14.20 -1.09 -0.40
N PHE A 32 -14.09 -2.39 -0.67
CA PHE A 32 -13.60 -3.37 0.29
C PHE A 32 -12.09 -3.55 0.16
N HIS A 33 -11.43 -3.72 1.30
CA HIS A 33 -10.00 -3.90 1.42
C HIS A 33 -9.68 -4.94 2.51
N PRO A 34 -10.05 -6.22 2.29
CA PRO A 34 -9.80 -7.26 3.26
C PRO A 34 -8.33 -7.60 3.38
N SER A 35 -7.97 -8.19 4.51
CA SER A 35 -6.65 -8.79 4.69
C SER A 35 -6.61 -10.19 4.07
N THR A 36 -5.45 -10.54 3.53
CA THR A 36 -5.21 -11.86 2.92
C THR A 36 -3.77 -12.31 3.14
N GLN A 37 -3.51 -13.57 2.90
CA GLN A 37 -2.17 -14.14 2.97
C GLN A 37 -1.88 -14.92 1.69
N PRO A 38 -0.64 -14.85 1.14
CA PRO A 38 -0.19 -15.76 0.09
C PRO A 38 -0.25 -17.21 0.57
N ALA A 39 -0.60 -18.13 -0.33
CA ALA A 39 -0.43 -19.56 -0.06
C ALA A 39 1.05 -19.90 0.00
N GLY A 40 1.47 -20.51 1.08
CA GLY A 40 2.81 -21.07 1.25
C GLY A 40 2.74 -22.31 2.15
N PRO A 41 3.84 -23.04 2.32
CA PRO A 41 3.92 -24.12 3.28
C PRO A 41 3.54 -23.60 4.67
N GLY A 42 2.41 -24.09 5.21
CA GLY A 42 1.89 -23.66 6.50
C GLY A 42 0.86 -22.50 6.47
N SER A 43 0.55 -21.92 5.31
CA SER A 43 -0.61 -21.05 5.20
C SER A 43 -1.90 -21.89 5.14
N GLU A 44 -2.95 -21.41 5.82
CA GLU A 44 -4.25 -22.05 5.74
C GLU A 44 -4.75 -22.02 4.28
N PRO A 45 -5.05 -23.17 3.67
CA PRO A 45 -5.60 -23.25 2.30
C PRO A 45 -6.85 -22.40 2.12
N GLU A 46 -7.58 -22.19 3.20
CA GLU A 46 -8.78 -21.36 3.31
C GLU A 46 -8.52 -19.89 2.94
N ALA A 47 -7.44 -19.27 3.46
CA ALA A 47 -7.15 -17.86 3.23
C ALA A 47 -6.84 -17.58 1.76
N THR A 48 -6.12 -18.48 1.09
CA THR A 48 -5.82 -18.35 -0.35
C THR A 48 -7.07 -18.54 -1.20
N ARG A 49 -7.87 -19.55 -0.89
CA ARG A 49 -9.13 -19.81 -1.59
C ARG A 49 -10.07 -18.61 -1.43
N THR A 50 -10.14 -18.01 -0.24
CA THR A 50 -10.98 -16.83 0.01
C THR A 50 -10.54 -15.64 -0.85
N ALA A 51 -9.23 -15.35 -0.98
CA ALA A 51 -8.76 -14.27 -1.84
C ALA A 51 -9.12 -14.50 -3.32
N GLN A 52 -9.00 -15.74 -3.79
CA GLN A 52 -9.39 -16.13 -5.16
C GLN A 52 -10.90 -15.98 -5.38
N GLU A 53 -11.71 -16.44 -4.45
CA GLU A 53 -13.16 -16.29 -4.49
C GLU A 53 -13.59 -14.83 -4.46
N ASP A 54 -12.94 -14.01 -3.65
CA ASP A 54 -13.20 -12.57 -3.55
C ASP A 54 -12.91 -11.84 -4.87
N VAL A 55 -11.82 -12.18 -5.55
CA VAL A 55 -11.50 -11.60 -6.87
C VAL A 55 -12.52 -12.01 -7.91
N VAL A 56 -12.77 -13.32 -8.07
CA VAL A 56 -13.56 -13.85 -9.19
C VAL A 56 -15.05 -13.71 -8.95
N ALA A 57 -15.54 -14.07 -7.76
CA ALA A 57 -16.98 -14.12 -7.48
C ALA A 57 -17.54 -12.78 -6.99
N ARG A 58 -16.74 -12.01 -6.25
CA ARG A 58 -17.19 -10.76 -5.63
C ARG A 58 -16.64 -9.50 -6.30
N GLY A 59 -15.59 -9.61 -7.12
CA GLY A 59 -14.98 -8.47 -7.80
C GLY A 59 -14.16 -7.56 -6.88
N ILE A 60 -13.74 -8.06 -5.70
CA ILE A 60 -12.86 -7.32 -4.79
C ILE A 60 -11.47 -7.24 -5.42
N SER A 61 -10.91 -6.03 -5.50
CA SER A 61 -9.63 -5.79 -6.18
C SER A 61 -8.55 -5.18 -5.28
N HIS A 62 -8.82 -4.98 -4.00
CA HIS A 62 -7.84 -4.41 -3.06
C HIS A 62 -7.66 -5.34 -1.87
N PHE A 63 -6.41 -5.69 -1.55
CA PHE A 63 -6.09 -6.59 -0.44
C PHE A 63 -4.90 -6.08 0.37
N ASN A 64 -4.99 -6.20 1.71
CA ASN A 64 -3.85 -6.03 2.59
C ASN A 64 -3.15 -7.38 2.80
N VAL A 65 -1.89 -7.47 2.41
CA VAL A 65 -1.08 -8.70 2.54
C VAL A 65 -0.48 -8.78 3.92
N LEU A 66 -0.84 -9.79 4.71
CA LEU A 66 -0.36 -9.98 6.08
C LEU A 66 0.80 -10.96 6.21
N GLY A 67 0.85 -11.97 5.38
CA GLY A 67 1.83 -13.06 5.45
C GLY A 67 2.66 -13.18 4.18
N GLY A 68 3.35 -14.29 4.07
CA GLY A 68 4.21 -14.68 2.97
C GLY A 68 5.43 -15.43 3.50
N GLU A 69 5.95 -16.38 2.72
CA GLU A 69 7.17 -17.12 3.06
C GLU A 69 8.40 -16.29 2.69
N ASP A 70 8.43 -15.83 1.46
CA ASP A 70 9.49 -14.97 0.93
C ASP A 70 8.95 -14.02 -0.16
N SER A 71 9.79 -13.12 -0.64
CA SER A 71 9.41 -12.13 -1.65
C SER A 71 9.05 -12.75 -3.00
N ALA A 72 9.64 -13.87 -3.37
CA ALA A 72 9.39 -14.54 -4.65
C ALA A 72 8.03 -15.25 -4.63
N SER A 73 7.69 -15.92 -3.53
CA SER A 73 6.38 -16.55 -3.35
C SER A 73 5.24 -15.52 -3.34
N VAL A 74 5.44 -14.37 -2.67
CA VAL A 74 4.48 -13.26 -2.70
C VAL A 74 4.29 -12.73 -4.13
N ALA A 75 5.36 -12.54 -4.89
CA ALA A 75 5.29 -12.07 -6.27
C ALA A 75 4.58 -13.09 -7.19
N ALA A 76 4.89 -14.38 -7.05
CA ALA A 76 4.24 -15.44 -7.81
C ALA A 76 2.74 -15.52 -7.52
N TRP A 77 2.37 -15.46 -6.24
CA TRP A 77 0.97 -15.44 -5.83
C TRP A 77 0.23 -14.19 -6.36
N HIS A 78 0.87 -13.02 -6.34
CA HIS A 78 0.30 -11.81 -6.92
C HIS A 78 0.02 -11.99 -8.42
N ASN A 79 0.91 -12.63 -9.18
CA ASN A 79 0.68 -12.89 -10.60
C ASN A 79 -0.57 -13.77 -10.82
N VAL A 80 -0.76 -14.81 -10.00
CA VAL A 80 -1.98 -15.65 -10.05
C VAL A 80 -3.23 -14.81 -9.82
N LEU A 81 -3.22 -13.90 -8.84
CA LEU A 81 -4.36 -13.00 -8.60
C LEU A 81 -4.62 -12.05 -9.78
N GLN A 82 -3.56 -11.56 -10.46
CA GLN A 82 -3.72 -10.73 -11.65
C GLN A 82 -4.33 -11.50 -12.81
N GLU A 83 -3.89 -12.73 -13.08
CA GLU A 83 -4.47 -13.61 -14.10
C GLU A 83 -5.97 -13.87 -13.84
N MET A 84 -6.32 -14.10 -12.58
CA MET A 84 -7.72 -14.25 -12.19
C MET A 84 -8.52 -12.96 -12.41
N ALA A 85 -7.98 -11.82 -12.03
CA ALA A 85 -8.63 -10.53 -12.22
C ALA A 85 -8.85 -10.22 -13.70
N GLU A 86 -7.87 -10.50 -14.56
CA GLU A 86 -7.98 -10.35 -16.01
C GLU A 86 -9.06 -11.25 -16.62
N SER A 87 -9.31 -12.42 -16.03
CA SER A 87 -10.37 -13.33 -16.46
C SER A 87 -11.78 -12.87 -16.09
N THR A 88 -11.94 -11.87 -15.22
CA THR A 88 -13.22 -11.33 -14.84
C THR A 88 -13.82 -10.44 -15.93
N ARG A 89 -15.13 -10.18 -15.84
CA ARG A 89 -15.88 -9.39 -16.85
C ARG A 89 -15.27 -8.02 -17.15
N LEU A 90 -14.68 -7.35 -16.18
CA LEU A 90 -14.10 -6.01 -16.33
C LEU A 90 -12.57 -6.02 -16.35
N GLY A 91 -11.93 -7.10 -15.94
CA GLY A 91 -10.48 -7.19 -15.89
C GLY A 91 -9.82 -6.12 -15.01
N VAL A 92 -10.48 -5.71 -13.91
CA VAL A 92 -9.92 -4.71 -12.99
C VAL A 92 -8.75 -5.34 -12.23
N PRO A 93 -7.53 -4.81 -12.35
CA PRO A 93 -6.35 -5.39 -11.72
C PRO A 93 -6.43 -5.38 -10.20
N VAL A 94 -5.83 -6.39 -9.56
CA VAL A 94 -5.66 -6.43 -8.11
C VAL A 94 -4.61 -5.43 -7.66
N THR A 95 -4.91 -4.68 -6.61
CA THR A 95 -3.99 -3.78 -5.92
C THR A 95 -3.66 -4.34 -4.55
N LEU A 96 -2.39 -4.64 -4.32
CA LEU A 96 -1.91 -5.09 -3.01
C LEU A 96 -1.38 -3.93 -2.19
N SER A 97 -1.76 -3.91 -0.92
CA SER A 97 -1.17 -3.07 0.11
C SER A 97 -0.44 -3.93 1.14
N SER A 98 0.45 -3.34 1.89
CA SER A 98 1.05 -3.95 3.06
C SER A 98 1.49 -2.90 4.07
N ASP A 99 1.44 -3.28 5.34
CA ASP A 99 2.09 -2.56 6.42
C ASP A 99 3.62 -2.60 6.29
N PRO A 100 4.35 -1.75 7.02
CA PRO A 100 5.81 -1.77 7.06
C PRO A 100 6.35 -3.14 7.52
N ARG A 101 7.28 -3.72 6.73
CA ARG A 101 7.86 -5.06 6.99
C ARG A 101 9.38 -5.05 7.11
N HIS A 102 9.97 -3.88 7.13
CA HIS A 102 11.42 -3.70 7.11
C HIS A 102 12.05 -3.53 8.50
N GLY A 103 11.25 -3.69 9.56
CA GLY A 103 11.72 -3.66 10.94
C GLY A 103 12.31 -5.00 11.42
N PHE A 104 12.82 -5.00 12.64
CA PHE A 104 13.39 -6.21 13.28
C PHE A 104 12.34 -7.10 13.93
N ARG A 105 11.15 -6.61 14.17
CA ARG A 105 10.12 -7.33 14.90
C ARG A 105 9.07 -7.89 13.98
N ASP A 106 8.72 -9.15 14.22
CA ASP A 106 7.49 -9.70 13.72
C ASP A 106 6.33 -9.07 14.46
N ASN A 107 5.38 -8.51 13.72
CA ASN A 107 4.18 -7.97 14.28
C ASN A 107 2.99 -8.80 13.79
N PRO A 108 2.35 -9.60 14.67
CA PRO A 108 1.25 -10.46 14.26
C PRO A 108 0.02 -9.69 13.75
N PHE A 109 -0.05 -8.39 14.02
CA PHE A 109 -1.18 -7.55 13.59
C PHE A 109 -0.94 -6.81 12.27
N THR A 110 0.32 -6.62 11.87
CA THR A 110 0.67 -5.85 10.66
C THR A 110 1.42 -6.65 9.61
N GLY A 111 1.71 -7.90 9.89
CA GLY A 111 2.40 -8.82 9.00
C GLY A 111 3.76 -9.26 9.52
N GLN A 112 4.15 -10.46 9.11
CA GLN A 112 5.47 -11.01 9.43
C GLN A 112 6.54 -10.29 8.64
N ALA A 113 7.67 -10.03 9.27
CA ALA A 113 8.86 -9.58 8.57
C ALA A 113 9.33 -10.73 7.65
N LEU A 114 9.43 -10.48 6.36
CA LEU A 114 9.98 -11.45 5.42
C LEU A 114 11.51 -11.43 5.53
N ASP A 115 12.13 -12.58 5.67
CA ASP A 115 13.60 -12.69 5.75
C ASP A 115 14.32 -12.22 4.48
N SER A 116 13.59 -12.19 3.36
CA SER A 116 14.08 -11.70 2.08
C SER A 116 14.07 -10.17 1.93
N LEU A 117 13.50 -9.43 2.89
CA LEU A 117 13.49 -7.97 2.89
C LEU A 117 14.66 -7.38 3.67
N SER A 118 15.08 -6.19 3.27
CA SER A 118 16.11 -5.42 3.99
C SER A 118 15.68 -5.11 5.42
N ARG A 119 16.54 -5.39 6.38
CA ARG A 119 16.29 -5.10 7.80
C ARG A 119 16.76 -3.71 8.15
N TRP A 120 15.86 -2.91 8.70
CA TRP A 120 16.08 -1.54 9.16
C TRP A 120 15.70 -1.41 10.63
N PRO A 121 16.25 -0.41 11.36
CA PRO A 121 15.67 -0.03 12.64
C PRO A 121 14.19 0.31 12.48
N GLU A 122 13.43 0.14 13.54
CA GLU A 122 12.06 0.67 13.59
C GLU A 122 12.05 2.17 13.31
N THR A 123 10.91 2.75 12.91
CA THR A 123 10.83 4.14 12.47
C THR A 123 11.35 5.14 13.49
N THR A 124 11.16 4.89 14.79
CA THR A 124 11.78 5.68 15.87
C THR A 124 13.32 5.64 15.78
N GLY A 125 13.90 4.47 15.50
CA GLY A 125 15.34 4.31 15.29
C GLY A 125 15.83 5.00 14.02
N VAL A 126 15.10 4.91 12.92
CA VAL A 126 15.41 5.66 11.67
C VAL A 126 15.37 7.16 11.93
N SER A 127 14.39 7.64 12.70
CA SER A 127 14.29 9.03 13.13
C SER A 127 15.51 9.44 13.98
N ALA A 128 15.97 8.59 14.89
CA ALA A 128 17.11 8.85 15.76
C ALA A 128 18.45 9.01 15.00
N ILE A 129 18.61 8.45 13.78
CA ILE A 129 19.75 8.70 12.91
C ILE A 129 19.88 10.20 12.58
N GLY A 130 18.76 10.93 12.57
CA GLY A 130 18.74 12.39 12.52
C GLY A 130 18.94 13.02 11.14
N THR A 131 19.11 12.24 10.07
CA THR A 131 19.35 12.77 8.73
C THR A 131 18.18 12.49 7.78
N LEU A 132 17.82 13.50 6.98
CA LEU A 132 16.79 13.35 5.94
C LEU A 132 17.19 12.36 4.85
N ASP A 133 18.48 12.17 4.65
CA ASP A 133 19.00 11.22 3.67
C ASP A 133 18.75 9.79 4.10
N ALA A 134 18.94 9.44 5.38
CA ALA A 134 18.60 8.13 5.93
C ALA A 134 17.11 7.81 5.73
N VAL A 135 16.22 8.77 5.99
CA VAL A 135 14.78 8.61 5.82
C VAL A 135 14.41 8.38 4.34
N ARG A 136 15.01 9.14 3.43
CA ARG A 136 14.81 8.97 1.99
C ARG A 136 15.28 7.60 1.50
N ARG A 137 16.46 7.18 1.95
CA ARG A 137 17.03 5.87 1.61
C ARG A 137 16.14 4.74 2.12
N TYR A 138 15.67 4.84 3.35
CA TYR A 138 14.69 3.91 3.92
C TYR A 138 13.44 3.79 3.03
N GLY A 139 12.81 4.91 2.69
CA GLY A 139 11.64 4.94 1.83
C GLY A 139 11.89 4.40 0.42
N GLU A 140 13.08 4.66 -0.16
CA GLU A 140 13.43 4.16 -1.49
C GLU A 140 13.64 2.64 -1.50
N VAL A 141 14.25 2.08 -0.46
CA VAL A 141 14.40 0.62 -0.32
C VAL A 141 13.03 -0.04 -0.19
N ILE A 142 12.16 0.44 0.71
CA ILE A 142 10.78 -0.05 0.83
C ILE A 142 10.07 -0.04 -0.53
N ARG A 143 10.17 1.06 -1.25
CA ARG A 143 9.53 1.22 -2.55
C ARG A 143 10.01 0.17 -3.56
N GLN A 144 11.32 -0.06 -3.64
CA GLN A 144 11.90 -1.02 -4.58
C GLN A 144 11.47 -2.44 -4.24
N GLU A 145 11.59 -2.83 -2.99
CA GLU A 145 11.28 -4.18 -2.52
C GLU A 145 9.78 -4.48 -2.61
N PHE A 146 8.92 -3.53 -2.24
CA PHE A 146 7.47 -3.69 -2.40
C PHE A 146 7.05 -3.78 -3.86
N LEU A 147 7.62 -2.95 -4.73
CA LEU A 147 7.32 -3.04 -6.16
C LEU A 147 7.75 -4.37 -6.79
N ALA A 148 8.86 -4.94 -6.32
CA ALA A 148 9.32 -6.26 -6.78
C ALA A 148 8.33 -7.39 -6.41
N MET A 149 7.63 -7.26 -5.29
CA MET A 149 6.57 -8.19 -4.85
C MET A 149 5.19 -7.89 -5.45
N GLY A 150 5.04 -6.81 -6.22
CA GLY A 150 3.74 -6.37 -6.74
C GLY A 150 2.92 -5.51 -5.77
N ILE A 151 3.44 -5.19 -4.58
CA ILE A 151 2.77 -4.32 -3.61
C ILE A 151 2.85 -2.87 -4.11
N ARG A 152 1.70 -2.21 -4.25
CA ARG A 152 1.58 -0.85 -4.81
C ARG A 152 1.17 0.20 -3.78
N VAL A 153 0.64 -0.24 -2.65
CA VAL A 153 0.19 0.64 -1.58
C VAL A 153 0.95 0.32 -0.30
N TYR A 154 1.64 1.31 0.23
CA TYR A 154 2.30 1.25 1.51
C TYR A 154 1.38 1.84 2.58
N LEU A 155 0.96 1.02 3.56
CA LEU A 155 0.12 1.43 4.69
C LEU A 155 1.00 2.03 5.79
N GLY A 156 1.64 3.09 5.48
CA GLY A 156 2.59 3.83 6.31
C GLY A 156 2.95 5.17 5.67
N PRO A 157 3.85 5.93 6.28
CA PRO A 157 4.37 5.75 7.62
C PRO A 157 3.33 6.08 8.70
N MET A 158 3.53 5.58 9.92
CA MET A 158 2.72 5.96 11.07
C MET A 158 3.11 7.37 11.50
N ALA A 159 2.22 8.35 11.24
CA ALA A 159 2.47 9.77 11.50
C ALA A 159 1.99 10.24 12.88
N ASP A 160 1.71 9.30 13.75
CA ASP A 160 1.33 9.56 15.14
C ASP A 160 2.50 10.14 15.93
N ILE A 161 2.20 10.97 16.93
CA ILE A 161 3.18 11.52 17.88
C ILE A 161 3.30 10.57 19.07
N PHE A 162 4.53 10.22 19.44
CA PHE A 162 4.82 9.34 20.57
C PHE A 162 4.70 10.09 21.90
N SER A 163 3.48 10.32 22.36
CA SER A 163 3.21 11.07 23.58
C SER A 163 3.04 10.19 24.84
N GLU A 164 2.97 8.85 24.71
CA GLU A 164 2.76 7.92 25.80
C GLU A 164 3.73 6.72 25.69
N PRO A 165 4.76 6.63 26.56
CA PRO A 165 5.79 5.59 26.48
C PRO A 165 5.26 4.15 26.63
N ARG A 166 4.11 3.97 27.28
CA ARG A 166 3.48 2.66 27.45
C ARG A 166 2.70 2.19 26.22
N TRP A 167 2.52 3.06 25.24
CA TRP A 167 1.84 2.70 24.00
C TRP A 167 2.66 1.68 23.20
N SER A 168 2.10 0.48 23.05
CA SER A 168 2.78 -0.66 22.43
C SER A 168 3.24 -0.44 20.99
N ARG A 169 2.64 0.51 20.26
CA ARG A 169 2.98 0.85 18.88
C ARG A 169 3.93 2.06 18.75
N GLY A 170 4.36 2.63 19.86
CA GLY A 170 5.24 3.82 19.89
C GLY A 170 6.53 3.65 19.07
N PHE A 171 7.08 2.43 18.99
CA PHE A 171 8.28 2.12 18.20
C PHE A 171 8.13 2.40 16.69
N GLY A 172 6.91 2.37 16.17
CA GLY A 172 6.61 2.65 14.77
C GLY A 172 6.44 4.13 14.42
N THR A 173 6.50 5.02 15.42
CA THR A 173 6.38 6.48 15.22
C THR A 173 7.73 7.11 14.87
N TRP A 174 7.73 8.39 14.49
CA TRP A 174 8.93 9.19 14.23
C TRP A 174 9.45 9.93 15.47
N GLY A 175 8.78 9.76 16.63
CA GLY A 175 9.15 10.38 17.89
C GLY A 175 8.05 11.26 18.49
N GLU A 176 8.40 12.01 19.53
CA GLU A 176 7.48 12.83 20.33
C GLU A 176 7.34 14.28 19.83
N ASP A 177 8.29 14.75 19.01
CA ASP A 177 8.29 16.11 18.49
C ASP A 177 7.41 16.21 17.22
N PRO A 178 6.31 16.97 17.26
CA PRO A 178 5.38 17.10 16.13
C PRO A 178 6.00 17.74 14.88
N GLU A 179 6.94 18.68 15.03
CA GLU A 179 7.60 19.32 13.89
C GLU A 179 8.50 18.30 13.18
N ARG A 180 9.24 17.51 13.95
CA ARG A 180 10.06 16.42 13.42
C ARG A 180 9.22 15.34 12.73
N VAL A 181 8.11 14.91 13.31
CA VAL A 181 7.19 13.95 12.69
C VAL A 181 6.65 14.49 11.38
N ALA A 182 6.24 15.77 11.34
CA ALA A 182 5.72 16.42 10.14
C ALA A 182 6.79 16.58 9.04
N ASP A 183 8.07 16.72 9.39
CA ASP A 183 9.16 16.82 8.41
C ASP A 183 9.61 15.45 7.89
N LEU A 184 9.69 14.44 8.73
CA LEU A 184 10.24 13.13 8.37
C LEU A 184 9.21 12.22 7.69
N SER A 185 7.99 12.11 8.21
CA SER A 185 7.02 11.12 7.74
C SER A 185 6.64 11.26 6.26
N PRO A 186 6.46 12.49 5.68
CA PRO A 186 6.17 12.61 4.26
C PRO A 186 7.34 12.25 3.33
N ARG A 187 8.55 12.16 3.88
CA ARG A 187 9.77 11.95 3.06
C ARG A 187 9.99 10.50 2.69
N VAL A 188 9.38 9.56 3.41
CA VAL A 188 9.33 8.14 3.03
C VAL A 188 8.69 7.97 1.64
N HIS A 189 7.68 8.78 1.32
CA HIS A 189 6.97 8.73 0.03
C HIS A 189 7.59 9.58 -1.07
N ARG A 190 8.56 10.44 -0.75
CA ARG A 190 9.21 11.31 -1.73
C ARG A 190 10.43 10.63 -2.34
N GLY A 191 10.21 9.73 -3.29
CA GLY A 191 11.25 9.38 -4.26
C GLY A 191 11.68 10.61 -5.07
N PRO A 192 12.80 10.54 -5.87
CA PRO A 192 13.39 11.72 -6.52
C PRO A 192 12.36 12.53 -7.30
N ALA A 193 12.41 13.80 -7.12
CA ALA A 193 11.72 15.01 -7.59
C ALA A 193 10.52 14.95 -8.58
N ARG A 194 10.19 13.85 -9.24
CA ARG A 194 9.10 13.77 -10.24
C ARG A 194 7.69 13.85 -9.66
N ARG A 195 7.49 13.66 -8.34
CA ARG A 195 6.16 13.63 -7.69
C ARG A 195 5.76 14.92 -6.96
N ALA A 196 6.63 15.92 -6.86
CA ALA A 196 6.29 17.20 -6.25
C ALA A 196 5.15 17.96 -6.97
N ARG A 197 4.88 17.66 -8.25
CA ARG A 197 3.78 18.27 -9.03
C ARG A 197 2.40 17.76 -8.62
N ALA A 198 2.25 16.49 -8.26
CA ALA A 198 0.93 15.92 -7.90
C ALA A 198 0.44 16.44 -6.54
N TYR A 199 1.33 16.53 -5.55
CA TYR A 199 0.97 16.98 -4.20
C TYR A 199 0.67 18.49 -4.14
N ARG A 200 1.34 19.33 -4.95
CA ARG A 200 1.00 20.76 -5.07
C ARG A 200 -0.40 20.98 -5.66
N ARG A 201 -0.86 20.12 -6.58
CA ARG A 201 -2.22 20.24 -7.14
C ARG A 201 -3.29 19.92 -6.11
N LEU A 202 -3.08 18.97 -5.21
CA LEU A 202 -4.02 18.65 -4.13
C LEU A 202 -4.10 19.76 -3.08
N ARG A 203 -2.97 20.37 -2.66
CA ARG A 203 -2.97 21.53 -1.75
C ARG A 203 -3.64 22.77 -2.34
N GLY A 204 -3.50 23.00 -3.64
CA GLY A 204 -4.15 24.14 -4.32
C GLY A 204 -5.67 24.03 -4.32
N ARG A 205 -6.23 22.83 -4.46
CA ARG A 205 -7.68 22.61 -4.45
C ARG A 205 -8.31 22.74 -3.05
N HIS A 206 -7.61 22.35 -1.98
CA HIS A 206 -8.12 22.49 -0.60
C HIS A 206 -8.17 23.95 -0.10
N ARG A 207 -7.31 24.85 -0.62
CA ARG A 207 -7.35 26.28 -0.24
C ARG A 207 -8.50 27.06 -0.90
N GLN A 208 -9.08 26.54 -1.98
CA GLN A 208 -10.20 27.20 -2.66
C GLN A 208 -11.58 26.74 -2.17
N ALA A 209 -11.66 25.75 -1.26
CA ALA A 209 -12.92 25.16 -0.81
C ALA A 209 -13.41 25.66 0.56
N LEU A 210 -12.77 26.66 1.16
CA LEU A 210 -13.28 27.31 2.37
C LEU A 210 -13.83 28.68 2.02
N PRO A 211 -15.17 28.88 2.00
CA PRO A 211 -15.75 30.21 1.90
C PRO A 211 -15.38 31.00 3.16
N GLY A 212 -14.89 32.21 2.96
CA GLY A 212 -14.52 33.10 4.03
C GLY A 212 -15.67 33.35 5.01
N ARG A 213 -15.34 33.42 6.27
CA ARG A 213 -16.14 34.17 7.26
C ARG A 213 -15.63 35.58 7.32
#